data_0b23b1e073b1bacac9b63ff7315d6584
#
_entry.id   0b23b1e073b1bacac9b63ff7315d6584
#
_cell.length_a   1.000
_cell.length_b   1.000
_cell.length_c   1.000
_cell.angle_alpha   90.00
_cell.angle_beta   90.00
_cell.angle_gamma   90.00
#
_symmetry.space_group_name_H-M   'P 1'
#
loop_
_entity.id
_entity.type
_entity.pdbx_description
1 polymer ?
#
loop_
_entity_poly.entity_id
_entity_poly.type
_entity_poly.pdbx_seq_one_letter_code
_entity_poly.pdbx_strand_id
1 'polypeptide(L)'
;MTIRVLVADDQAMIRGALAGLLNLEHDIEVVAQAADGVQVLEELTRLTRQNAPLDAKPTSSARPASPADVAIVDIEMPHMDGITTTEAIRARFPGVRVLIVTTFGRPGYLQRALDAGATGFMVKNAPVEALAEGVRTLAAGGRAIDQSLAVEALSTGSSSLTQREADVLREVERGGTIADIARTLGLSQGTVRNHVSSAMLKMEARTRAEAASLARAAGWL
;
A
#
# COMPACT_ATOMS: atom_id res chain seq x y z
N MET A 1 -2.69 25.18 -10.57
CA MET A 1 -2.75 24.70 -9.16
C MET A 1 -1.67 23.64 -9.05
N THR A 2 -0.74 23.75 -8.13
CA THR A 2 0.37 22.78 -7.98
C THR A 2 -0.11 21.58 -7.18
N ILE A 3 0.12 20.38 -7.70
CA ILE A 3 -0.21 19.11 -7.05
C ILE A 3 0.93 18.73 -6.11
N ARG A 4 0.64 18.58 -4.83
CA ARG A 4 1.61 18.28 -3.78
C ARG A 4 1.71 16.76 -3.58
N VAL A 5 2.90 16.20 -3.81
CA VAL A 5 3.13 14.76 -3.81
C VAL A 5 4.10 14.36 -2.69
N LEU A 6 3.77 13.30 -1.97
CA LEU A 6 4.71 12.57 -1.12
C LEU A 6 5.15 11.30 -1.85
N VAL A 7 6.46 10.98 -1.85
CA VAL A 7 7.03 9.77 -2.46
C VAL A 7 7.62 8.88 -1.38
N ALA A 8 7.17 7.62 -1.32
CA ALA A 8 7.65 6.61 -0.38
C ALA A 8 8.14 5.36 -1.10
N ASP A 9 9.41 5.01 -0.85
CA ASP A 9 10.09 3.86 -1.43
C ASP A 9 11.30 3.54 -0.55
N ASP A 10 11.58 2.27 -0.23
CA ASP A 10 12.72 1.91 0.60
C ASP A 10 14.06 2.09 -0.14
N GLN A 11 14.03 2.00 -1.47
CA GLN A 11 15.21 2.16 -2.33
C GLN A 11 15.49 3.64 -2.59
N ALA A 12 16.51 4.18 -1.90
CA ALA A 12 16.85 5.60 -1.96
C ALA A 12 17.08 6.14 -3.37
N MET A 13 17.65 5.32 -4.28
CA MET A 13 17.89 5.69 -5.67
C MET A 13 16.60 5.83 -6.45
N ILE A 14 15.67 4.88 -6.29
CA ILE A 14 14.35 4.91 -6.96
C ILE A 14 13.54 6.07 -6.43
N ARG A 15 13.46 6.23 -5.11
CA ARG A 15 12.78 7.34 -4.46
C ARG A 15 13.29 8.71 -4.96
N GLY A 16 14.62 8.87 -5.02
CA GLY A 16 15.24 10.09 -5.52
C GLY A 16 14.97 10.34 -7.00
N ALA A 17 15.00 9.28 -7.83
CA ALA A 17 14.70 9.38 -9.26
C ALA A 17 13.23 9.77 -9.51
N LEU A 18 12.28 9.10 -8.83
CA LEU A 18 10.85 9.44 -8.94
C LEU A 18 10.57 10.88 -8.51
N ALA A 19 11.16 11.31 -7.38
CA ALA A 19 11.03 12.69 -6.90
C ALA A 19 11.62 13.70 -7.89
N GLY A 20 12.79 13.42 -8.45
CA GLY A 20 13.44 14.28 -9.43
C GLY A 20 12.62 14.40 -10.71
N LEU A 21 12.13 13.29 -11.25
CA LEU A 21 11.34 13.25 -12.47
C LEU A 21 9.98 13.96 -12.31
N LEU A 22 9.29 13.74 -11.19
CA LEU A 22 8.03 14.44 -10.91
C LEU A 22 8.22 15.95 -10.73
N ASN A 23 9.32 16.39 -10.14
CA ASN A 23 9.62 17.82 -10.00
C ASN A 23 10.00 18.52 -11.32
N LEU A 24 10.24 17.77 -12.42
CA LEU A 24 10.37 18.36 -13.75
C LEU A 24 9.02 18.78 -14.35
N GLU A 25 7.93 18.22 -13.83
CA GLU A 25 6.59 18.61 -14.24
C GLU A 25 6.22 19.97 -13.65
N HIS A 26 5.69 20.87 -14.47
CA HIS A 26 5.41 22.28 -14.10
C HIS A 26 4.29 22.42 -13.04
N ASP A 27 3.44 21.41 -12.88
CA ASP A 27 2.26 21.39 -12.03
C ASP A 27 2.35 20.41 -10.86
N ILE A 28 3.49 19.73 -10.68
CA ILE A 28 3.72 18.75 -9.61
C ILE A 28 4.90 19.20 -8.73
N GLU A 29 4.74 19.10 -7.41
CA GLU A 29 5.78 19.39 -6.42
C GLU A 29 5.89 18.22 -5.42
N VAL A 30 7.08 17.64 -5.31
CA VAL A 30 7.36 16.63 -4.28
C VAL A 30 7.69 17.31 -2.97
N VAL A 31 6.74 17.31 -2.04
CA VAL A 31 6.81 18.02 -0.76
C VAL A 31 7.41 17.19 0.37
N ALA A 32 7.52 15.87 0.21
CA ALA A 32 8.17 14.98 1.16
C ALA A 32 8.61 13.68 0.51
N GLN A 33 9.60 13.03 1.13
CA GLN A 33 10.07 11.69 0.79
C GLN A 33 10.16 10.85 2.06
N ALA A 34 9.85 9.55 1.96
CA ALA A 34 9.88 8.61 3.06
C ALA A 34 10.50 7.27 2.62
N ALA A 35 11.17 6.57 3.53
CA ALA A 35 11.78 5.26 3.25
C ALA A 35 10.92 4.08 3.73
N ASP A 36 9.87 4.35 4.49
CA ASP A 36 8.92 3.35 4.98
C ASP A 36 7.59 4.00 5.37
N GLY A 37 6.59 3.17 5.69
CA GLY A 37 5.25 3.66 6.01
C GLY A 37 5.16 4.44 7.33
N VAL A 38 6.06 4.21 8.28
CA VAL A 38 6.11 4.97 9.54
C VAL A 38 6.50 6.40 9.23
N GLN A 39 7.57 6.59 8.44
CA GLN A 39 8.02 7.91 7.99
C GLN A 39 6.97 8.63 7.14
N VAL A 40 6.20 7.91 6.30
CA VAL A 40 5.07 8.49 5.56
C VAL A 40 4.11 9.19 6.51
N LEU A 41 3.69 8.52 7.59
CA LEU A 41 2.73 9.06 8.55
C LEU A 41 3.31 10.24 9.36
N GLU A 42 4.60 10.20 9.67
CA GLU A 42 5.33 11.29 10.31
C GLU A 42 5.38 12.53 9.41
N GLU A 43 5.76 12.36 8.14
CA GLU A 43 5.83 13.44 7.15
C GLU A 43 4.47 14.07 6.89
N LEU A 44 3.41 13.28 6.70
CA LEU A 44 2.06 13.79 6.55
C LEU A 44 1.61 14.57 7.79
N THR A 45 1.96 14.10 8.98
CA THR A 45 1.67 14.82 10.25
C THR A 45 2.43 16.13 10.32
N ARG A 46 3.71 16.15 9.94
CA ARG A 46 4.55 17.36 9.88
C ARG A 46 3.96 18.39 8.91
N LEU A 47 3.62 17.96 7.69
CA LEU A 47 3.02 18.81 6.66
C LEU A 47 1.65 19.38 7.10
N THR A 48 0.85 18.59 7.80
CA THR A 48 -0.43 19.06 8.35
C THR A 48 -0.22 20.21 9.32
N ARG A 49 0.79 20.10 10.20
CA ARG A 49 1.11 21.18 11.18
C ARG A 49 1.63 22.44 10.49
N GLN A 50 2.42 22.29 9.43
CA GLN A 50 2.96 23.43 8.68
C GLN A 50 1.90 24.17 7.85
N ASN A 51 0.87 23.45 7.38
CA ASN A 51 -0.23 24.03 6.61
C ASN A 51 -1.36 24.59 7.49
N ALA A 52 -1.30 24.39 8.81
CA ALA A 52 -2.28 24.97 9.73
C ALA A 52 -2.09 26.49 9.79
N PRO A 53 -3.10 27.31 9.51
CA PRO A 53 -2.99 28.78 9.63
C PRO A 53 -2.67 29.14 11.08
N LEU A 54 -1.68 30.00 11.28
CA LEU A 54 -1.25 30.48 12.61
C LEU A 54 -2.37 31.14 13.46
N ASP A 55 -3.46 31.58 12.81
CA ASP A 55 -4.59 32.31 13.43
C ASP A 55 -5.95 31.61 13.27
N ALA A 56 -6.00 30.34 12.90
CA ALA A 56 -7.28 29.65 12.73
C ALA A 56 -7.96 29.40 14.08
N LYS A 57 -8.87 30.28 14.47
CA LYS A 57 -9.96 29.89 15.39
C LYS A 57 -10.69 28.70 14.77
N PRO A 58 -11.05 27.68 15.55
CA PRO A 58 -11.79 26.54 15.04
C PRO A 58 -13.18 26.95 14.56
N THR A 59 -13.29 27.40 13.32
CA THR A 59 -14.59 27.56 12.67
C THR A 59 -14.96 26.24 12.03
N SER A 60 -16.09 25.70 12.40
CA SER A 60 -16.57 24.33 12.17
C SER A 60 -16.86 23.95 10.70
N SER A 61 -16.40 24.68 9.70
CA SER A 61 -16.75 24.44 8.30
C SER A 61 -15.58 24.43 7.30
N ALA A 62 -14.35 24.77 7.71
CA ALA A 62 -13.21 24.69 6.82
C ALA A 62 -12.59 23.27 6.90
N ARG A 63 -12.67 22.51 5.81
CA ARG A 63 -11.95 21.25 5.65
C ARG A 63 -10.46 21.56 5.85
N PRO A 64 -9.77 20.90 6.80
CA PRO A 64 -8.34 21.15 6.98
C PRO A 64 -7.62 20.91 5.65
N ALA A 65 -6.72 21.82 5.29
CA ALA A 65 -5.91 21.66 4.08
C ALA A 65 -5.19 20.32 4.12
N SER A 66 -5.34 19.52 3.08
CA SER A 66 -4.66 18.22 2.99
C SER A 66 -3.13 18.42 3.07
N PRO A 67 -2.40 17.59 3.82
CA PRO A 67 -0.94 17.70 3.92
C PRO A 67 -0.23 17.48 2.57
N ALA A 68 -0.79 16.64 1.73
CA ALA A 68 -0.44 16.39 0.33
C ALA A 68 -1.71 16.04 -0.43
N ASP A 69 -1.68 16.14 -1.75
CA ASP A 69 -2.81 15.74 -2.61
C ASP A 69 -2.73 14.26 -2.93
N VAL A 70 -1.51 13.78 -3.23
CA VAL A 70 -1.23 12.39 -3.60
C VAL A 70 -0.03 11.87 -2.81
N ALA A 71 -0.13 10.64 -2.30
CA ALA A 71 0.99 9.86 -1.79
C ALA A 71 1.28 8.70 -2.76
N ILE A 72 2.49 8.68 -3.31
CA ILE A 72 3.03 7.55 -4.08
C ILE A 72 3.72 6.63 -3.09
N VAL A 73 3.32 5.37 -3.03
CA VAL A 73 3.75 4.44 -1.99
C VAL A 73 4.14 3.11 -2.61
N ASP A 74 5.38 2.67 -2.38
CA ASP A 74 5.78 1.30 -2.71
C ASP A 74 5.11 0.29 -1.78
N ILE A 75 4.88 -0.94 -2.27
CA ILE A 75 4.31 -2.01 -1.46
C ILE A 75 5.35 -2.57 -0.49
N GLU A 76 6.54 -2.92 -1.01
CA GLU A 76 7.55 -3.65 -0.25
C GLU A 76 8.49 -2.67 0.49
N MET A 77 8.07 -2.20 1.65
CA MET A 77 8.87 -1.33 2.52
C MET A 77 9.09 -1.99 3.89
N PRO A 78 10.22 -1.70 4.57
CA PRO A 78 10.48 -2.17 5.92
C PRO A 78 9.53 -1.53 6.94
N HIS A 79 9.44 -2.09 8.15
CA HIS A 79 8.66 -1.63 9.29
C HIS A 79 7.15 -1.58 9.04
N MET A 80 6.69 -0.89 8.01
CA MET A 80 5.28 -0.79 7.61
C MET A 80 5.18 -0.82 6.09
N ASP A 81 4.55 -1.86 5.55
CA ASP A 81 4.34 -2.02 4.11
C ASP A 81 3.36 -0.99 3.52
N GLY A 82 3.36 -0.87 2.18
CA GLY A 82 2.55 0.13 1.51
C GLY A 82 1.04 -0.09 1.63
N ILE A 83 0.57 -1.31 1.80
CA ILE A 83 -0.85 -1.63 1.97
C ILE A 83 -1.31 -1.17 3.36
N THR A 84 -0.59 -1.55 4.41
CA THR A 84 -0.83 -1.10 5.79
C THR A 84 -0.71 0.43 5.90
N THR A 85 0.26 1.02 5.18
CA THR A 85 0.43 2.48 5.10
C THR A 85 -0.80 3.14 4.46
N THR A 86 -1.35 2.54 3.40
CA THR A 86 -2.56 3.03 2.71
C THR A 86 -3.76 3.06 3.66
N GLU A 87 -3.99 2.00 4.42
CA GLU A 87 -5.05 1.94 5.45
C GLU A 87 -4.90 3.05 6.49
N ALA A 88 -3.68 3.26 6.98
CA ALA A 88 -3.37 4.29 7.95
C ALA A 88 -3.55 5.71 7.38
N ILE A 89 -3.15 5.96 6.13
CA ILE A 89 -3.39 7.23 5.42
C ILE A 89 -4.89 7.48 5.30
N ARG A 90 -5.65 6.50 4.84
CA ARG A 90 -7.10 6.62 4.69
C ARG A 90 -7.80 6.98 6.00
N ALA A 91 -7.39 6.36 7.11
CA ALA A 91 -7.97 6.59 8.42
C ALA A 91 -7.62 7.98 8.99
N ARG A 92 -6.38 8.44 8.81
CA ARG A 92 -5.85 9.65 9.45
C ARG A 92 -5.84 10.88 8.55
N PHE A 93 -5.69 10.70 7.24
CA PHE A 93 -5.55 11.75 6.23
C PHE A 93 -6.48 11.51 5.03
N PRO A 94 -7.81 11.50 5.21
CA PRO A 94 -8.78 11.09 4.18
C PRO A 94 -8.79 11.99 2.94
N GLY A 95 -8.11 13.13 2.99
CA GLY A 95 -7.91 14.03 1.84
C GLY A 95 -6.76 13.61 0.92
N VAL A 96 -5.85 12.75 1.39
CA VAL A 96 -4.69 12.26 0.61
C VAL A 96 -5.11 11.09 -0.24
N ARG A 97 -4.88 11.17 -1.55
CA ARG A 97 -5.07 10.06 -2.49
C ARG A 97 -3.83 9.17 -2.50
N VAL A 98 -4.00 7.86 -2.57
CA VAL A 98 -2.86 6.94 -2.58
C VAL A 98 -2.73 6.27 -3.94
N LEU A 99 -1.54 6.42 -4.53
CA LEU A 99 -1.05 5.68 -5.69
C LEU A 99 -0.04 4.63 -5.22
N ILE A 100 -0.41 3.38 -5.29
CA ILE A 100 0.55 2.30 -5.09
C ILE A 100 1.41 2.15 -6.35
N VAL A 101 2.73 2.08 -6.15
CA VAL A 101 3.68 1.82 -7.24
C VAL A 101 4.57 0.65 -6.84
N THR A 102 4.60 -0.42 -7.63
CA THR A 102 5.30 -1.66 -7.28
C THR A 102 6.14 -2.20 -8.43
N THR A 103 7.20 -2.93 -8.10
CA THR A 103 8.02 -3.63 -9.11
C THR A 103 7.25 -4.76 -9.79
N PHE A 104 6.36 -5.43 -9.05
CA PHE A 104 5.62 -6.59 -9.52
C PHE A 104 4.11 -6.37 -9.39
N GLY A 105 3.42 -6.36 -10.53
CA GLY A 105 1.96 -6.23 -10.61
C GLY A 105 1.24 -7.53 -10.24
N ARG A 106 1.51 -8.10 -9.06
CA ARG A 106 0.83 -9.34 -8.63
C ARG A 106 -0.66 -9.09 -8.44
N PRO A 107 -1.55 -9.94 -8.98
CA PRO A 107 -3.01 -9.72 -8.93
C PRO A 107 -3.55 -9.52 -7.51
N GLY A 108 -3.04 -10.25 -6.54
CA GLY A 108 -3.44 -10.14 -5.14
C GLY A 108 -3.05 -8.80 -4.50
N TYR A 109 -1.99 -8.16 -4.94
CA TYR A 109 -1.60 -6.83 -4.46
C TYR A 109 -2.58 -5.76 -4.91
N LEU A 110 -3.06 -5.83 -6.17
CA LEU A 110 -4.05 -4.87 -6.65
C LEU A 110 -5.32 -4.92 -5.80
N GLN A 111 -5.88 -6.13 -5.58
CA GLN A 111 -7.11 -6.26 -4.78
C GLN A 111 -6.91 -5.74 -3.35
N ARG A 112 -5.84 -6.16 -2.68
CA ARG A 112 -5.53 -5.71 -1.31
C ARG A 112 -5.32 -4.19 -1.24
N ALA A 113 -4.63 -3.61 -2.22
CA ALA A 113 -4.44 -2.16 -2.28
C ALA A 113 -5.76 -1.40 -2.43
N LEU A 114 -6.67 -1.90 -3.28
CA LEU A 114 -8.01 -1.31 -3.46
C LEU A 114 -8.86 -1.45 -2.19
N ASP A 115 -8.82 -2.60 -1.53
CA ASP A 115 -9.53 -2.85 -0.27
C ASP A 115 -9.01 -1.95 0.86
N ALA A 116 -7.69 -1.71 0.91
CA ALA A 116 -7.04 -0.76 1.81
C ALA A 116 -7.43 0.70 1.51
N GLY A 117 -7.97 0.96 0.31
CA GLY A 117 -8.45 2.27 -0.12
C GLY A 117 -7.52 3.04 -1.03
N ALA A 118 -6.54 2.38 -1.66
CA ALA A 118 -5.78 2.98 -2.74
C ALA A 118 -6.71 3.42 -3.88
N THR A 119 -6.41 4.56 -4.46
CA THR A 119 -7.15 5.11 -5.60
C THR A 119 -6.41 4.93 -6.92
N GLY A 120 -5.14 4.55 -6.85
CA GLY A 120 -4.32 4.22 -8.00
C GLY A 120 -3.39 3.03 -7.73
N PHE A 121 -3.01 2.33 -8.82
CA PHE A 121 -2.07 1.21 -8.78
C PHE A 121 -1.33 1.13 -10.11
N MET A 122 0.01 1.18 -10.06
CA MET A 122 0.87 1.15 -11.24
C MET A 122 2.12 0.30 -10.98
N VAL A 123 2.78 -0.12 -12.05
CA VAL A 123 4.09 -0.79 -11.98
C VAL A 123 5.23 0.22 -12.14
N LYS A 124 6.36 0.00 -11.45
CA LYS A 124 7.55 0.89 -11.50
C LYS A 124 8.23 0.95 -12.88
N ASN A 125 7.92 0.02 -13.79
CA ASN A 125 8.42 0.03 -15.16
C ASN A 125 7.53 0.82 -16.14
N ALA A 126 6.45 1.45 -15.66
CA ALA A 126 5.63 2.33 -16.47
C ALA A 126 6.44 3.58 -16.88
N PRO A 127 6.16 4.18 -18.07
CA PRO A 127 6.75 5.46 -18.46
C PRO A 127 6.45 6.55 -17.41
N VAL A 128 7.40 7.48 -17.24
CA VAL A 128 7.26 8.58 -16.26
C VAL A 128 6.06 9.46 -16.57
N GLU A 129 5.77 9.66 -17.84
CA GLU A 129 4.61 10.41 -18.32
C GLU A 129 3.29 9.78 -17.82
N ALA A 130 3.22 8.44 -17.79
CA ALA A 130 2.06 7.72 -17.26
C ALA A 130 1.93 7.91 -15.75
N LEU A 131 3.05 7.97 -15.01
CA LEU A 131 3.05 8.23 -13.58
C LEU A 131 2.55 9.65 -13.27
N ALA A 132 3.06 10.66 -13.99
CA ALA A 132 2.63 12.06 -13.84
C ALA A 132 1.14 12.22 -14.16
N GLU A 133 0.65 11.57 -15.23
CA GLU A 133 -0.76 11.58 -15.59
C GLU A 133 -1.63 10.86 -14.53
N GLY A 134 -1.14 9.76 -13.97
CA GLY A 134 -1.78 9.08 -12.87
C GLY A 134 -1.93 9.99 -11.64
N VAL A 135 -0.88 10.74 -11.29
CA VAL A 135 -0.91 11.74 -10.21
C VAL A 135 -1.97 12.83 -10.49
N ARG A 136 -2.03 13.37 -11.71
CA ARG A 136 -3.05 14.35 -12.10
C ARG A 136 -4.46 13.81 -11.99
N THR A 137 -4.67 12.59 -12.49
CA THR A 137 -5.95 11.90 -12.43
C THR A 137 -6.42 11.73 -10.98
N LEU A 138 -5.52 11.32 -10.08
CA LEU A 138 -5.85 11.13 -8.65
C LEU A 138 -6.13 12.48 -7.97
N ALA A 139 -5.34 13.51 -8.24
CA ALA A 139 -5.55 14.85 -7.69
C ALA A 139 -6.91 15.42 -8.10
N ALA A 140 -7.36 15.12 -9.33
CA ALA A 140 -8.69 15.47 -9.84
C ALA A 140 -9.84 14.60 -9.23
N GLY A 141 -9.52 13.60 -8.39
CA GLY A 141 -10.50 12.71 -7.76
C GLY A 141 -10.86 11.46 -8.57
N GLY A 142 -10.16 11.22 -9.69
CA GLY A 142 -10.29 10.01 -10.51
C GLY A 142 -9.58 8.78 -9.91
N ARG A 143 -9.43 7.74 -10.73
CA ARG A 143 -8.68 6.53 -10.44
C ARG A 143 -7.62 6.31 -11.52
N ALA A 144 -6.44 5.85 -11.10
CA ALA A 144 -5.31 5.54 -11.99
C ALA A 144 -4.88 4.09 -11.77
N ILE A 145 -5.44 3.17 -12.54
CA ILE A 145 -5.13 1.73 -12.47
C ILE A 145 -4.66 1.31 -13.85
N ASP A 146 -3.50 0.66 -13.90
CA ASP A 146 -2.99 0.07 -15.14
C ASP A 146 -3.98 -0.99 -15.67
N GLN A 147 -4.40 -0.83 -16.93
CA GLN A 147 -5.40 -1.71 -17.54
C GLN A 147 -4.94 -3.18 -17.62
N SER A 148 -3.66 -3.43 -17.84
CA SER A 148 -3.11 -4.76 -17.91
C SER A 148 -3.25 -5.48 -16.56
N LEU A 149 -2.96 -4.78 -15.48
CA LEU A 149 -3.09 -5.29 -14.12
C LEU A 149 -4.56 -5.50 -13.72
N ALA A 150 -5.45 -4.63 -14.16
CA ALA A 150 -6.88 -4.79 -13.91
C ALA A 150 -7.44 -6.04 -14.61
N VAL A 151 -7.05 -6.29 -15.85
CA VAL A 151 -7.43 -7.50 -16.60
C VAL A 151 -6.86 -8.76 -15.95
N GLU A 152 -5.58 -8.73 -15.54
CA GLU A 152 -4.92 -9.85 -14.87
C GLU A 152 -5.59 -10.18 -13.53
N ALA A 153 -5.90 -9.17 -12.74
CA ALA A 153 -6.61 -9.36 -11.46
C ALA A 153 -8.01 -9.96 -11.64
N LEU A 154 -8.73 -9.56 -12.69
CA LEU A 154 -10.03 -10.16 -13.02
C LEU A 154 -9.91 -11.62 -13.46
N SER A 155 -8.84 -11.99 -14.18
CA SER A 155 -8.61 -13.35 -14.65
C SER A 155 -8.14 -14.30 -13.55
N THR A 156 -7.37 -13.80 -12.58
CA THR A 156 -6.80 -14.60 -11.49
C THR A 156 -7.78 -14.80 -10.32
N GLY A 157 -8.84 -13.99 -10.26
CA GLY A 157 -9.86 -14.05 -9.20
C GLY A 157 -9.38 -13.41 -7.88
N SER A 158 -10.32 -13.30 -6.93
CA SER A 158 -10.02 -12.83 -5.57
C SER A 158 -9.24 -13.92 -4.80
N SER A 159 -8.46 -13.50 -3.80
CA SER A 159 -7.77 -14.44 -2.90
C SER A 159 -8.75 -15.50 -2.37
N SER A 160 -8.40 -16.77 -2.56
CA SER A 160 -9.15 -17.88 -1.95
C SER A 160 -8.94 -17.98 -0.44
N LEU A 161 -7.90 -17.28 0.09
CA LEU A 161 -7.59 -17.27 1.51
C LEU A 161 -8.45 -16.25 2.26
N THR A 162 -8.94 -16.66 3.42
CA THR A 162 -9.50 -15.71 4.38
C THR A 162 -8.39 -14.89 5.03
N GLN A 163 -8.72 -13.73 5.62
CA GLN A 163 -7.76 -12.90 6.34
C GLN A 163 -6.99 -13.70 7.42
N ARG A 164 -7.69 -14.58 8.16
CA ARG A 164 -7.07 -15.41 9.20
C ARG A 164 -6.11 -16.47 8.64
N GLU A 165 -6.42 -17.05 7.50
CA GLU A 165 -5.51 -17.97 6.81
C GLU A 165 -4.27 -17.25 6.31
N ALA A 166 -4.42 -16.04 5.76
CA ALA A 166 -3.31 -15.20 5.35
C ALA A 166 -2.42 -14.79 6.54
N ASP A 167 -3.02 -14.37 7.68
CA ASP A 167 -2.28 -14.04 8.89
C ASP A 167 -1.45 -15.24 9.40
N VAL A 168 -2.05 -16.43 9.39
CA VAL A 168 -1.36 -17.67 9.79
C VAL A 168 -0.21 -18.00 8.83
N LEU A 169 -0.40 -17.85 7.51
CA LEU A 169 0.65 -18.13 6.53
C LEU A 169 1.80 -17.11 6.61
N ARG A 170 1.55 -15.83 6.93
CA ARG A 170 2.61 -14.84 7.20
C ARG A 170 3.51 -15.27 8.37
N GLU A 171 2.93 -15.80 9.44
CA GLU A 171 3.70 -16.32 10.57
C GLU A 171 4.43 -17.63 10.23
N VAL A 172 3.86 -18.48 9.36
CA VAL A 172 4.56 -19.66 8.81
C VAL A 172 5.82 -19.24 8.04
N GLU A 173 5.72 -18.21 7.23
CA GLU A 173 6.83 -17.68 6.43
C GLU A 173 7.97 -17.13 7.32
N ARG A 174 7.64 -16.55 8.48
CA ARG A 174 8.60 -16.11 9.49
C ARG A 174 9.27 -17.28 10.25
N GLY A 175 8.90 -18.52 9.92
CA GLY A 175 9.45 -19.72 10.56
C GLY A 175 8.77 -20.13 11.86
N GLY A 176 7.61 -19.54 12.20
CA GLY A 176 6.88 -19.82 13.43
C GLY A 176 6.42 -21.27 13.53
N THR A 177 6.57 -21.86 14.73
CA THR A 177 5.91 -23.12 15.07
C THR A 177 4.42 -22.91 15.28
N ILE A 178 3.60 -23.98 15.26
CA ILE A 178 2.15 -23.88 15.57
C ILE A 178 1.92 -23.21 16.94
N ALA A 179 2.77 -23.47 17.91
CA ALA A 179 2.65 -22.87 19.24
C ALA A 179 3.01 -21.36 19.22
N ASP A 180 4.02 -20.96 18.46
CA ASP A 180 4.41 -19.56 18.33
C ASP A 180 3.33 -18.76 17.59
N ILE A 181 2.82 -19.29 16.47
CA ILE A 181 1.73 -18.69 15.71
C ILE A 181 0.48 -18.52 16.57
N ALA A 182 0.12 -19.56 17.34
CA ALA A 182 -1.02 -19.51 18.26
C ALA A 182 -0.87 -18.36 19.28
N ARG A 183 0.33 -18.21 19.84
CA ARG A 183 0.65 -17.14 20.80
C ARG A 183 0.59 -15.76 20.15
N THR A 184 1.21 -15.60 18.98
CA THR A 184 1.28 -14.32 18.25
C THR A 184 -0.11 -13.83 17.85
N LEU A 185 -0.97 -14.74 17.34
CA LEU A 185 -2.29 -14.39 16.81
C LEU A 185 -3.42 -14.48 17.86
N GLY A 186 -3.12 -14.87 19.10
CA GLY A 186 -4.12 -15.05 20.16
C GLY A 186 -5.11 -16.18 19.86
N LEU A 187 -4.65 -17.27 19.23
CA LEU A 187 -5.46 -18.42 18.82
C LEU A 187 -5.10 -19.69 19.60
N SER A 188 -5.98 -20.70 19.58
CA SER A 188 -5.59 -22.04 20.01
C SER A 188 -4.72 -22.74 18.96
N GLN A 189 -3.83 -23.65 19.40
CA GLN A 189 -3.04 -24.47 18.46
C GLN A 189 -3.92 -25.30 17.50
N GLY A 190 -5.09 -25.75 17.96
CA GLY A 190 -6.07 -26.45 17.13
C GLY A 190 -6.62 -25.55 16.02
N THR A 191 -6.97 -24.31 16.37
CA THR A 191 -7.45 -23.30 15.39
C THR A 191 -6.37 -22.99 14.35
N VAL A 192 -5.10 -22.83 14.77
CA VAL A 192 -3.98 -22.60 13.84
C VAL A 192 -3.80 -23.79 12.88
N ARG A 193 -3.85 -25.06 13.39
CA ARG A 193 -3.78 -26.24 12.52
C ARG A 193 -4.90 -26.25 11.48
N ASN A 194 -6.13 -25.90 11.88
CA ASN A 194 -7.27 -25.84 10.96
C ASN A 194 -7.05 -24.78 9.86
N HIS A 195 -6.59 -23.58 10.23
CA HIS A 195 -6.28 -22.54 9.23
C HIS A 195 -5.15 -22.94 8.30
N VAL A 196 -4.07 -23.56 8.81
CA VAL A 196 -2.97 -24.10 7.99
C VAL A 196 -3.49 -25.14 7.01
N SER A 197 -4.28 -26.11 7.48
CA SER A 197 -4.81 -27.17 6.60
C SER A 197 -5.76 -26.64 5.55
N SER A 198 -6.64 -25.71 5.91
CA SER A 198 -7.54 -25.03 4.97
C SER A 198 -6.76 -24.23 3.91
N ALA A 199 -5.75 -23.47 4.35
CA ALA A 199 -4.91 -22.70 3.45
C ALA A 199 -4.12 -23.61 2.49
N MET A 200 -3.54 -24.71 2.98
CA MET A 200 -2.85 -25.69 2.13
C MET A 200 -3.78 -26.29 1.07
N LEU A 201 -5.02 -26.62 1.44
CA LEU A 201 -6.01 -27.13 0.48
C LEU A 201 -6.33 -26.08 -0.59
N LYS A 202 -6.58 -24.85 -0.21
CA LYS A 202 -6.90 -23.74 -1.11
C LYS A 202 -5.76 -23.38 -2.06
N MET A 203 -4.52 -23.54 -1.59
CA MET A 203 -3.30 -23.28 -2.34
C MET A 203 -2.81 -24.51 -3.12
N GLU A 204 -3.51 -25.65 -3.01
CA GLU A 204 -3.08 -26.95 -3.58
C GLU A 204 -1.65 -27.33 -3.19
N ALA A 205 -1.24 -26.93 -1.99
CA ALA A 205 0.12 -27.11 -1.48
C ALA A 205 0.26 -28.39 -0.65
N ARG A 206 1.41 -29.02 -0.71
CA ARG A 206 1.75 -30.24 0.05
C ARG A 206 2.28 -29.93 1.43
N THR A 207 2.83 -28.73 1.63
CA THR A 207 3.40 -28.29 2.90
C THR A 207 2.92 -26.85 3.24
N ARG A 208 2.95 -26.51 4.53
CA ARG A 208 2.61 -25.16 4.98
C ARG A 208 3.58 -24.09 4.43
N ALA A 209 4.87 -24.46 4.26
CA ALA A 209 5.87 -23.56 3.69
C ALA A 209 5.61 -23.32 2.20
N GLU A 210 5.23 -24.36 1.46
CA GLU A 210 4.81 -24.24 0.06
C GLU A 210 3.55 -23.38 -0.08
N ALA A 211 2.54 -23.58 0.79
CA ALA A 211 1.35 -22.75 0.81
C ALA A 211 1.68 -21.27 1.04
N ALA A 212 2.58 -20.96 1.97
CA ALA A 212 3.03 -19.61 2.23
C ALA A 212 3.77 -19.01 1.02
N SER A 213 4.68 -19.78 0.40
CA SER A 213 5.41 -19.35 -0.79
C SER A 213 4.49 -19.07 -1.98
N LEU A 214 3.52 -19.94 -2.25
CA LEU A 214 2.53 -19.74 -3.32
C LEU A 214 1.63 -18.54 -3.05
N ALA A 215 1.17 -18.38 -1.81
CA ALA A 215 0.33 -17.24 -1.43
C ALA A 215 1.09 -15.91 -1.54
N ARG A 216 2.38 -15.88 -1.17
CA ARG A 216 3.23 -14.72 -1.38
C ARG A 216 3.46 -14.45 -2.87
N ALA A 217 3.74 -15.46 -3.67
CA ALA A 217 3.94 -15.31 -5.11
C ALA A 217 2.69 -14.74 -5.80
N ALA A 218 1.50 -15.08 -5.30
CA ALA A 218 0.22 -14.53 -5.77
C ALA A 218 -0.10 -13.12 -5.22
N GLY A 219 0.69 -12.61 -4.25
CA GLY A 219 0.43 -11.32 -3.60
C GLY A 219 -0.72 -11.36 -2.57
N TRP A 220 -1.03 -12.53 -2.03
CA TRP A 220 -2.10 -12.72 -1.03
C TRP A 220 -1.61 -12.61 0.43
N LEU A 221 -0.29 -12.56 0.64
CA LEU A 221 0.34 -12.32 1.96
C LEU A 221 0.88 -10.92 2.15
#